data_af0adf3999ce75e4daf1b818da0451a4
#
_entry.id   af0adf3999ce75e4daf1b818da0451a4
#
_cell.length_a   1.000
_cell.length_b   1.000
_cell.length_c   1.000
_cell.angle_alpha   90.00
_cell.angle_beta   90.00
_cell.angle_gamma   90.00
#
_symmetry.space_group_name_H-M   'P 1'
#
loop_
_entity.id
_entity.type
_entity.pdbx_description
1 polymer ?
#
loop_
_entity_poly.entity_id
_entity_poly.type
_entity_poly.pdbx_seq_one_letter_code
_entity_poly.pdbx_strand_id
1 'polypeptide(L)'
;MYHYSPEDSKFLVERVDQFEKQLNRHLAGDLDEAKFRSLRLRNGLYMELHAHMLRVAIPYGTLNSSQLRALADVADKYDRGFGHFTTRQNIQFNWIELPEIANLLRELSDVGLHAIQTSGKATRNITADPLSGLTEGEIEDARPYCELIRRWFNLHPEFSWLPGKFKIAINGAKLDETALRIHDLGLRLVRNSKGELGFSVFVGGGLGAAAMVGPKTASFVALDDLSLIHI
;
A
#
# COMPACT_ATOMS: atom_id res chain seq x y z
N MET A 1 -13.45 4.78 -8.89
CA MET A 1 -12.04 4.55 -9.22
C MET A 1 -11.23 5.75 -8.73
N TYR A 2 -10.07 5.51 -8.19
CA TYR A 2 -9.21 6.54 -7.64
C TYR A 2 -8.62 7.44 -8.75
N HIS A 3 -8.67 8.75 -8.54
CA HIS A 3 -8.02 9.73 -9.40
C HIS A 3 -7.05 10.57 -8.56
N TYR A 4 -5.79 10.63 -8.96
CA TYR A 4 -4.84 11.55 -8.35
C TYR A 4 -5.25 12.99 -8.65
N SER A 5 -5.23 13.83 -7.62
CA SER A 5 -5.33 15.27 -7.81
C SER A 5 -4.03 15.78 -8.49
N PRO A 6 -4.05 16.99 -9.05
CA PRO A 6 -2.82 17.60 -9.55
C PRO A 6 -1.70 17.66 -8.48
N GLU A 7 -2.06 17.90 -7.22
CA GLU A 7 -1.15 17.92 -6.09
C GLU A 7 -0.56 16.54 -5.80
N ASP A 8 -1.38 15.47 -5.85
CA ASP A 8 -0.91 14.09 -5.71
C ASP A 8 0.09 13.75 -6.82
N SER A 9 -0.25 14.09 -8.07
CA SER A 9 0.61 13.85 -9.23
C SER A 9 1.96 14.60 -9.11
N LYS A 10 1.91 15.87 -8.72
CA LYS A 10 3.12 16.66 -8.45
C LYS A 10 3.98 16.03 -7.36
N PHE A 11 3.36 15.60 -6.27
CA PHE A 11 4.06 14.93 -5.18
C PHE A 11 4.77 13.66 -5.65
N LEU A 12 4.14 12.84 -6.51
CA LEU A 12 4.78 11.62 -7.04
C LEU A 12 6.03 11.96 -7.86
N VAL A 13 5.95 12.96 -8.74
CA VAL A 13 7.11 13.43 -9.53
C VAL A 13 8.24 13.90 -8.61
N GLU A 14 7.94 14.75 -7.64
CA GLU A 14 8.93 15.25 -6.67
C GLU A 14 9.59 14.10 -5.87
N ARG A 15 8.84 13.04 -5.54
CA ARG A 15 9.37 11.85 -4.88
C ARG A 15 10.32 11.06 -5.78
N VAL A 16 9.98 10.92 -7.06
CA VAL A 16 10.88 10.27 -8.04
C VAL A 16 12.17 11.08 -8.19
N ASP A 17 12.08 12.39 -8.36
CA ASP A 17 13.25 13.27 -8.49
C ASP A 17 14.14 13.23 -7.23
N GLN A 18 13.54 13.18 -6.06
CA GLN A 18 14.29 13.02 -4.81
C GLN A 18 15.04 11.68 -4.77
N PHE A 19 14.34 10.60 -5.13
CA PHE A 19 14.94 9.27 -5.13
C PHE A 19 16.06 9.16 -6.17
N GLU A 20 15.88 9.71 -7.37
CA GLU A 20 16.91 9.73 -8.42
C GLU A 20 18.20 10.40 -7.94
N LYS A 21 18.10 11.55 -7.25
CA LYS A 21 19.27 12.22 -6.64
C LYS A 21 19.96 11.32 -5.60
N GLN A 22 19.20 10.57 -4.80
CA GLN A 22 19.75 9.64 -3.80
C GLN A 22 20.43 8.46 -4.49
N LEU A 23 19.81 7.91 -5.53
CA LEU A 23 20.34 6.82 -6.34
C LEU A 23 21.66 7.22 -7.02
N ASN A 24 21.70 8.38 -7.67
CA ASN A 24 22.91 8.89 -8.33
C ASN A 24 24.06 9.09 -7.35
N ARG A 25 23.81 9.59 -6.15
CA ARG A 25 24.82 9.69 -5.09
C ARG A 25 25.32 8.32 -4.64
N HIS A 26 24.43 7.33 -4.55
CA HIS A 26 24.83 5.95 -4.22
C HIS A 26 25.68 5.33 -5.33
N LEU A 27 25.29 5.48 -6.60
CA LEU A 27 26.06 4.99 -7.75
C LEU A 27 27.43 5.66 -7.88
N ALA A 28 27.54 6.94 -7.50
CA ALA A 28 28.80 7.67 -7.47
C ALA A 28 29.69 7.32 -6.26
N GLY A 29 29.21 6.52 -5.29
CA GLY A 29 29.93 6.19 -4.07
C GLY A 29 29.83 7.21 -2.94
N ASP A 30 29.10 8.31 -3.12
CA ASP A 30 28.90 9.37 -2.12
C ASP A 30 27.89 8.99 -1.03
N LEU A 31 27.15 7.91 -1.23
CA LEU A 31 26.14 7.38 -0.32
C LEU A 31 26.32 5.88 -0.16
N ASP A 32 26.77 5.45 1.02
CA ASP A 32 26.97 4.04 1.32
C ASP A 32 25.65 3.23 1.38
N GLU A 33 25.72 1.92 1.17
CA GLU A 33 24.53 1.03 1.16
C GLU A 33 23.76 1.07 2.48
N ALA A 34 24.40 1.22 3.62
CA ALA A 34 23.72 1.24 4.92
C ALA A 34 22.75 2.43 5.03
N LYS A 35 23.18 3.60 4.54
CA LYS A 35 22.35 4.80 4.47
C LYS A 35 21.35 4.72 3.33
N PHE A 36 21.77 4.28 2.14
CA PHE A 36 20.91 4.14 0.97
C PHE A 36 19.77 3.14 1.22
N ARG A 37 20.02 2.06 1.97
CA ARG A 37 19.00 1.04 2.32
C ARG A 37 17.73 1.65 2.90
N SER A 38 17.84 2.59 3.82
CA SER A 38 16.67 3.22 4.44
C SER A 38 15.86 4.05 3.44
N LEU A 39 16.53 4.68 2.48
CA LEU A 39 15.92 5.52 1.45
C LEU A 39 15.28 4.67 0.35
N ARG A 40 15.98 3.64 -0.15
CA ARG A 40 15.43 2.76 -1.20
C ARG A 40 14.23 1.94 -0.71
N LEU A 41 14.24 1.47 0.54
CA LEU A 41 13.10 0.76 1.12
C LEU A 41 11.85 1.64 1.17
N ARG A 42 11.94 2.94 1.33
CA ARG A 42 10.78 3.85 1.27
C ARG A 42 10.17 3.98 -0.10
N ASN A 43 10.96 3.71 -1.12
CA ASN A 43 10.53 3.70 -2.51
C ASN A 43 10.25 2.27 -3.01
N GLY A 44 9.97 1.33 -2.11
CA GLY A 44 9.57 -0.03 -2.46
C GLY A 44 10.68 -0.92 -3.01
N LEU A 45 11.94 -0.45 -2.96
CA LEU A 45 13.07 -1.15 -3.56
C LEU A 45 13.82 -2.00 -2.53
N TYR A 46 13.83 -3.31 -2.77
CA TYR A 46 14.57 -4.31 -2.00
C TYR A 46 15.83 -4.72 -2.76
N MET A 47 16.86 -5.09 -2.01
CA MET A 47 17.98 -5.85 -2.54
C MET A 47 17.76 -7.30 -2.14
N GLU A 48 17.53 -8.14 -3.12
CA GLU A 48 17.41 -9.58 -2.97
C GLU A 48 18.76 -10.26 -3.27
N LEU A 49 18.84 -11.59 -3.18
CA LEU A 49 20.11 -12.30 -3.31
C LEU A 49 20.80 -12.07 -4.66
N HIS A 50 20.05 -11.95 -5.75
CA HIS A 50 20.59 -11.91 -7.11
C HIS A 50 20.26 -10.63 -7.89
N ALA A 51 19.27 -9.85 -7.44
CA ALA A 51 18.83 -8.63 -8.14
C ALA A 51 18.01 -7.73 -7.20
N HIS A 52 17.69 -6.54 -7.67
CA HIS A 52 16.75 -5.69 -6.96
C HIS A 52 15.30 -6.08 -7.28
N MET A 53 14.45 -5.99 -6.28
CA MET A 53 13.01 -6.18 -6.41
C MET A 53 12.29 -4.88 -6.09
N LEU A 54 11.49 -4.40 -7.02
CA LEU A 54 10.58 -3.27 -6.82
C LEU A 54 9.17 -3.78 -6.52
N ARG A 55 8.57 -3.27 -5.44
CA ARG A 55 7.16 -3.53 -5.12
C ARG A 55 6.35 -2.28 -5.37
N VAL A 56 5.45 -2.35 -6.35
CA VAL A 56 4.53 -1.28 -6.73
C VAL A 56 3.26 -1.39 -5.92
N ALA A 57 2.78 -0.27 -5.39
CA ALA A 57 1.52 -0.20 -4.66
C ALA A 57 0.33 -0.22 -5.63
N ILE A 58 -0.62 -1.09 -5.37
CA ILE A 58 -1.93 -1.07 -6.01
C ILE A 58 -2.95 -0.79 -4.91
N PRO A 59 -3.41 0.45 -4.75
CA PRO A 59 -4.32 0.82 -3.67
C PRO A 59 -5.56 -0.07 -3.65
N TYR A 60 -5.80 -0.71 -2.50
CA TYR A 60 -6.90 -1.66 -2.27
C TYR A 60 -7.19 -2.59 -3.46
N GLY A 61 -6.13 -2.97 -4.20
CA GLY A 61 -6.19 -3.92 -5.32
C GLY A 61 -6.84 -3.39 -6.60
N THR A 62 -7.12 -2.10 -6.70
CA THR A 62 -7.86 -1.54 -7.85
C THR A 62 -6.90 -0.94 -8.89
N LEU A 63 -7.02 -1.41 -10.13
CA LEU A 63 -6.29 -0.93 -11.30
C LEU A 63 -7.25 -0.51 -12.41
N ASN A 64 -6.89 0.53 -13.14
CA ASN A 64 -7.51 0.82 -14.42
C ASN A 64 -6.73 0.18 -15.58
N SER A 65 -7.31 0.22 -16.78
CA SER A 65 -6.69 -0.40 -17.96
C SER A 65 -5.37 0.26 -18.38
N SER A 66 -5.21 1.58 -18.18
CA SER A 66 -3.96 2.29 -18.48
C SER A 66 -2.86 1.86 -17.52
N GLN A 67 -3.17 1.76 -16.23
CA GLN A 67 -2.24 1.27 -15.21
C GLN A 67 -1.83 -0.18 -15.46
N LEU A 68 -2.77 -1.05 -15.84
CA LEU A 68 -2.46 -2.44 -16.13
C LEU A 68 -1.53 -2.56 -17.36
N ARG A 69 -1.74 -1.75 -18.41
CA ARG A 69 -0.84 -1.70 -19.57
C ARG A 69 0.55 -1.21 -19.15
N ALA A 70 0.65 -0.14 -18.39
CA ALA A 70 1.93 0.37 -17.91
C ALA A 70 2.69 -0.67 -17.07
N LEU A 71 1.99 -1.46 -16.25
CA LEU A 71 2.62 -2.56 -15.51
C LEU A 71 3.10 -3.68 -16.44
N ALA A 72 2.40 -3.96 -17.54
CA ALA A 72 2.86 -4.91 -18.56
C ALA A 72 4.10 -4.37 -19.29
N ASP A 73 4.09 -3.10 -19.70
CA ASP A 73 5.25 -2.45 -20.34
C ASP A 73 6.47 -2.45 -19.41
N VAL A 74 6.27 -2.22 -18.12
CA VAL A 74 7.34 -2.31 -17.10
C VAL A 74 7.89 -3.73 -16.99
N ALA A 75 7.03 -4.75 -17.02
CA ALA A 75 7.46 -6.14 -16.99
C ALA A 75 8.34 -6.49 -18.18
N ASP A 76 7.95 -6.08 -19.38
CA ASP A 76 8.67 -6.36 -20.62
C ASP A 76 9.97 -5.56 -20.71
N LYS A 77 9.98 -4.29 -20.28
CA LYS A 77 11.12 -3.39 -20.44
C LYS A 77 12.17 -3.55 -19.35
N TYR A 78 11.77 -3.76 -18.10
CA TYR A 78 12.64 -3.66 -16.94
C TYR A 78 12.81 -4.97 -16.17
N ASP A 79 11.96 -5.96 -16.39
CA ASP A 79 12.01 -7.28 -15.76
C ASP A 79 12.09 -8.37 -16.84
N ARG A 80 11.55 -9.53 -16.63
CA ARG A 80 11.61 -10.73 -17.48
C ARG A 80 10.27 -11.04 -18.18
N GLY A 81 9.44 -10.01 -18.42
CA GLY A 81 8.15 -10.15 -19.08
C GLY A 81 7.02 -10.61 -18.17
N PHE A 82 7.20 -10.59 -16.84
CA PHE A 82 6.15 -10.91 -15.88
C PHE A 82 6.30 -10.18 -14.56
N GLY A 83 5.18 -9.99 -13.86
CA GLY A 83 5.13 -9.48 -12.49
C GLY A 83 4.51 -10.49 -11.53
N HIS A 84 4.76 -10.36 -10.25
CA HIS A 84 4.23 -11.20 -9.19
C HIS A 84 3.21 -10.43 -8.33
N PHE A 85 1.93 -10.76 -8.43
CA PHE A 85 0.89 -10.23 -7.55
C PHE A 85 1.04 -10.79 -6.13
N THR A 86 0.92 -9.90 -5.14
CA THR A 86 1.13 -10.27 -3.73
C THR A 86 -0.19 -10.48 -3.00
N THR A 87 -0.15 -11.19 -1.87
CA THR A 87 -1.29 -11.37 -0.96
C THR A 87 -1.77 -10.07 -0.31
N ARG A 88 -1.08 -8.95 -0.51
CA ARG A 88 -1.51 -7.63 -0.08
C ARG A 88 -1.80 -6.70 -1.26
N GLN A 89 -2.31 -7.28 -2.35
CA GLN A 89 -2.82 -6.55 -3.49
C GLN A 89 -1.80 -5.56 -4.09
N ASN A 90 -0.51 -5.92 -4.09
CA ASN A 90 0.56 -5.19 -4.78
C ASN A 90 1.11 -6.05 -5.92
N ILE A 91 1.99 -5.47 -6.75
CA ILE A 91 2.77 -6.23 -7.73
C ILE A 91 4.27 -6.06 -7.46
N GLN A 92 5.06 -7.10 -7.73
CA GLN A 92 6.52 -7.12 -7.64
C GLN A 92 7.15 -7.40 -8.98
N PHE A 93 8.25 -6.70 -9.24
CA PHE A 93 9.19 -6.96 -10.31
C PHE A 93 10.54 -7.32 -9.67
N ASN A 94 11.11 -8.49 -10.00
CA ASN A 94 12.16 -9.10 -9.17
C ASN A 94 13.56 -9.03 -9.78
N TRP A 95 13.72 -8.50 -11.00
CA TRP A 95 14.99 -8.51 -11.73
C TRP A 95 15.37 -7.14 -12.28
N ILE A 96 15.12 -6.08 -11.49
CA ILE A 96 15.34 -4.71 -11.94
C ILE A 96 16.82 -4.35 -11.79
N GLU A 97 17.40 -3.76 -12.82
CA GLU A 97 18.72 -3.15 -12.77
C GLU A 97 18.67 -1.85 -11.99
N LEU A 98 19.59 -1.70 -11.02
CA LEU A 98 19.58 -0.56 -10.10
C LEU A 98 19.60 0.81 -10.80
N PRO A 99 20.40 1.04 -11.87
CA PRO A 99 20.42 2.33 -12.57
C PRO A 99 19.07 2.69 -13.23
N GLU A 100 18.24 1.71 -13.58
CA GLU A 100 16.98 1.91 -14.29
C GLU A 100 15.79 2.23 -13.38
N ILE A 101 15.95 2.11 -12.07
CA ILE A 101 14.84 2.27 -11.10
C ILE A 101 14.20 3.66 -11.19
N ALA A 102 14.99 4.73 -11.39
CA ALA A 102 14.43 6.08 -11.46
C ALA A 102 13.55 6.26 -12.71
N ASN A 103 13.98 5.73 -13.86
CA ASN A 103 13.21 5.72 -15.10
C ASN A 103 11.89 4.95 -14.93
N LEU A 104 11.96 3.74 -14.37
CA LEU A 104 10.80 2.91 -14.08
C LEU A 104 9.81 3.61 -13.16
N LEU A 105 10.26 4.22 -12.07
CA LEU A 105 9.40 4.96 -11.15
C LEU A 105 8.75 6.17 -11.83
N ARG A 106 9.42 6.82 -12.76
CA ARG A 106 8.90 7.95 -13.54
C ARG A 106 7.76 7.49 -14.45
N GLU A 107 7.95 6.40 -15.22
CA GLU A 107 6.90 5.81 -16.06
C GLU A 107 5.67 5.39 -15.25
N LEU A 108 5.88 4.83 -14.05
CA LEU A 108 4.78 4.52 -13.14
C LEU A 108 4.04 5.77 -12.65
N SER A 109 4.78 6.86 -12.36
CA SER A 109 4.17 8.11 -11.88
C SER A 109 3.28 8.77 -12.93
N ASP A 110 3.59 8.61 -14.23
CA ASP A 110 2.80 9.15 -15.34
C ASP A 110 1.39 8.56 -15.41
N VAL A 111 1.21 7.35 -14.89
CA VAL A 111 -0.11 6.68 -14.78
C VAL A 111 -0.66 6.68 -13.36
N GLY A 112 -0.06 7.46 -12.45
CA GLY A 112 -0.49 7.55 -11.07
C GLY A 112 -0.20 6.28 -10.25
N LEU A 113 0.82 5.51 -10.57
CA LEU A 113 1.33 4.40 -9.76
C LEU A 113 2.60 4.82 -9.02
N HIS A 114 2.85 4.18 -7.89
CA HIS A 114 4.03 4.43 -7.07
C HIS A 114 4.42 3.18 -6.26
N ALA A 115 5.62 3.22 -5.68
CA ALA A 115 6.12 2.16 -4.82
C ALA A 115 6.23 2.56 -3.34
N ILE A 116 5.72 3.75 -2.99
CA ILE A 116 5.75 4.29 -1.63
C ILE A 116 4.90 3.41 -0.70
N GLN A 117 5.40 3.16 0.53
CA GLN A 117 4.72 2.37 1.57
C GLN A 117 4.47 0.88 1.24
N THR A 118 5.18 0.35 0.27
CA THR A 118 5.17 -1.09 0.02
C THR A 118 6.26 -1.82 0.82
N SER A 119 7.16 -1.09 1.47
CA SER A 119 8.34 -1.58 2.15
C SER A 119 8.72 -0.72 3.36
N GLY A 120 9.72 -1.13 4.13
CA GLY A 120 10.20 -0.38 5.28
C GLY A 120 9.27 -0.41 6.51
N LYS A 121 9.54 0.49 7.45
CA LYS A 121 8.79 0.65 8.70
C LYS A 121 7.75 1.77 8.53
N ALA A 122 6.68 1.47 7.83
CA ALA A 122 5.62 2.41 7.49
C ALA A 122 4.27 1.71 7.47
N THR A 123 3.20 2.50 7.44
CA THR A 123 1.87 2.00 7.11
C THR A 123 1.89 1.44 5.69
N ARG A 124 1.44 0.19 5.57
CA ARG A 124 1.46 -0.54 4.30
C ARG A 124 0.23 -0.20 3.46
N ASN A 125 0.28 -0.58 2.17
CA ASN A 125 -0.89 -0.55 1.30
C ASN A 125 -2.12 -1.09 2.05
N ILE A 126 -3.22 -0.35 2.00
CA ILE A 126 -4.48 -0.77 2.62
C ILE A 126 -5.13 -1.78 1.70
N THR A 127 -5.57 -2.90 2.28
CA THR A 127 -6.22 -3.96 1.53
C THR A 127 -7.73 -3.96 1.76
N ALA A 128 -8.48 -4.31 0.73
CA ALA A 128 -9.92 -4.50 0.77
C ALA A 128 -10.32 -5.90 0.31
N ASP A 129 -11.58 -6.24 0.43
CA ASP A 129 -12.15 -7.40 -0.23
C ASP A 129 -11.89 -7.31 -1.75
N PRO A 130 -11.35 -8.36 -2.40
CA PRO A 130 -11.08 -8.34 -3.83
C PRO A 130 -12.34 -8.16 -4.69
N LEU A 131 -13.52 -8.43 -4.14
CA LEU A 131 -14.81 -8.27 -4.79
C LEU A 131 -15.59 -7.06 -4.25
N SER A 132 -14.96 -6.13 -3.55
CA SER A 132 -15.59 -4.89 -3.08
C SER A 132 -16.35 -4.17 -4.18
N GLY A 133 -17.59 -3.81 -3.91
CA GLY A 133 -18.53 -3.18 -4.84
C GLY A 133 -19.22 -4.16 -5.79
N LEU A 134 -18.97 -5.47 -5.67
CA LEU A 134 -19.53 -6.51 -6.53
C LEU A 134 -20.18 -7.66 -5.74
N THR A 135 -19.87 -7.81 -4.47
CA THR A 135 -20.31 -8.93 -3.65
C THR A 135 -21.78 -8.78 -3.28
N GLU A 136 -22.57 -9.83 -3.54
CA GLU A 136 -23.96 -9.88 -3.11
C GLU A 136 -24.07 -9.82 -1.57
N GLY A 137 -24.93 -8.90 -1.09
CA GLY A 137 -25.12 -8.68 0.35
C GLY A 137 -23.96 -7.94 1.02
N GLU A 138 -23.14 -7.22 0.25
CA GLU A 138 -22.22 -6.23 0.79
C GLU A 138 -22.97 -5.18 1.62
N ILE A 139 -22.41 -4.83 2.76
CA ILE A 139 -23.01 -3.83 3.66
C ILE A 139 -22.80 -2.44 3.07
N GLU A 140 -21.60 -2.19 2.56
CA GLU A 140 -21.19 -0.98 1.88
C GLU A 140 -19.85 -1.25 1.16
N ASP A 141 -19.58 -0.55 0.06
CA ASP A 141 -18.30 -0.62 -0.66
C ASP A 141 -17.16 -0.12 0.23
N ALA A 142 -16.16 -0.96 0.49
CA ALA A 142 -15.03 -0.62 1.35
C ALA A 142 -14.02 0.32 0.67
N ARG A 143 -13.99 0.43 -0.66
CA ARG A 143 -12.95 1.16 -1.41
C ARG A 143 -12.89 2.66 -1.11
N PRO A 144 -14.00 3.41 -0.95
CA PRO A 144 -13.95 4.82 -0.56
C PRO A 144 -13.26 5.04 0.79
N TYR A 145 -13.49 4.14 1.76
CA TYR A 145 -12.87 4.21 3.08
C TYR A 145 -11.39 3.84 3.05
N CYS A 146 -11.03 2.84 2.24
CA CYS A 146 -9.62 2.52 1.98
C CYS A 146 -8.88 3.72 1.39
N GLU A 147 -9.50 4.42 0.46
CA GLU A 147 -8.91 5.61 -0.17
C GLU A 147 -8.75 6.77 0.80
N LEU A 148 -9.75 7.04 1.64
CA LEU A 148 -9.68 8.08 2.67
C LEU A 148 -8.51 7.82 3.63
N ILE A 149 -8.43 6.59 4.15
CA ILE A 149 -7.36 6.19 5.07
C ILE A 149 -6.00 6.20 4.37
N ARG A 150 -5.92 5.73 3.13
CA ARG A 150 -4.70 5.78 2.33
C ARG A 150 -4.17 7.21 2.19
N ARG A 151 -5.02 8.16 1.81
CA ARG A 151 -4.64 9.58 1.68
C ARG A 151 -4.09 10.13 2.98
N TRP A 152 -4.73 9.83 4.08
CA TRP A 152 -4.28 10.29 5.39
C TRP A 152 -2.91 9.72 5.75
N PHE A 153 -2.72 8.40 5.61
CA PHE A 153 -1.49 7.73 6.05
C PHE A 153 -0.33 7.89 5.06
N ASN A 154 -0.59 7.89 3.76
CA ASN A 154 0.47 7.84 2.75
C ASN A 154 1.35 9.08 2.71
N LEU A 155 0.78 10.23 2.98
CA LEU A 155 1.47 11.51 2.84
C LEU A 155 1.86 12.12 4.18
N HIS A 156 1.45 11.50 5.29
CA HIS A 156 1.73 12.02 6.61
C HIS A 156 3.13 11.59 7.08
N PRO A 157 4.02 12.52 7.47
CA PRO A 157 5.40 12.21 7.85
C PRO A 157 5.53 11.19 8.98
N GLU A 158 4.65 11.25 9.99
CA GLU A 158 4.65 10.36 11.15
C GLU A 158 4.51 8.89 10.76
N PHE A 159 3.63 8.60 9.78
CA PHE A 159 3.36 7.23 9.36
C PHE A 159 4.40 6.64 8.41
N SER A 160 5.39 7.42 8.04
CA SER A 160 6.55 6.97 7.25
C SER A 160 7.71 6.46 8.11
N TRP A 161 7.65 6.63 9.45
CA TRP A 161 8.73 6.30 10.39
C TRP A 161 8.23 5.52 11.61
N LEU A 162 7.36 4.55 11.39
CA LEU A 162 6.84 3.71 12.46
C LEU A 162 7.92 2.78 13.02
N PRO A 163 7.79 2.32 14.27
CA PRO A 163 8.72 1.34 14.87
C PRO A 163 8.68 -0.02 14.15
N GLY A 164 7.60 -0.34 13.45
CA GLY A 164 7.38 -1.57 12.72
C GLY A 164 6.53 -1.38 11.46
N LYS A 165 6.26 -2.47 10.76
CA LYS A 165 5.27 -2.50 9.69
C LYS A 165 3.87 -2.35 10.30
N PHE A 166 3.03 -1.52 9.73
CA PHE A 166 1.63 -1.40 10.15
C PHE A 166 0.70 -1.71 8.98
N LYS A 167 -0.18 -2.67 9.14
CA LYS A 167 -1.06 -3.20 8.09
C LYS A 167 -2.50 -2.96 8.46
N ILE A 168 -3.25 -2.38 7.54
CA ILE A 168 -4.69 -2.12 7.66
C ILE A 168 -5.42 -2.90 6.60
N ALA A 169 -6.57 -3.49 6.96
CA ALA A 169 -7.50 -4.09 6.01
C ALA A 169 -8.93 -3.64 6.32
N ILE A 170 -9.73 -3.45 5.29
CA ILE A 170 -11.14 -3.05 5.40
C ILE A 170 -12.00 -4.05 4.64
N ASN A 171 -13.08 -4.49 5.26
CA ASN A 171 -14.06 -5.40 4.67
C ASN A 171 -15.46 -4.79 4.72
N GLY A 172 -16.14 -4.75 3.57
CA GLY A 172 -17.52 -4.30 3.44
C GLY A 172 -18.54 -5.42 3.34
N ALA A 173 -18.07 -6.66 3.14
CA ALA A 173 -18.92 -7.81 2.96
C ALA A 173 -19.30 -8.52 4.29
N LYS A 174 -20.33 -9.37 4.23
CA LYS A 174 -20.74 -10.19 5.37
C LYS A 174 -19.69 -11.25 5.72
N LEU A 175 -19.03 -11.82 4.71
CA LEU A 175 -17.91 -12.75 4.89
C LEU A 175 -16.58 -11.97 4.93
N ASP A 176 -15.63 -12.47 5.69
CA ASP A 176 -14.31 -11.85 5.81
C ASP A 176 -13.32 -12.50 4.83
N GLU A 177 -13.30 -12.02 3.59
CA GLU A 177 -12.34 -12.43 2.56
C GLU A 177 -11.00 -11.68 2.67
N THR A 178 -10.91 -10.70 3.58
CA THR A 178 -9.70 -9.90 3.78
C THR A 178 -8.83 -10.42 4.92
N ALA A 179 -9.31 -11.38 5.69
CA ALA A 179 -8.66 -11.89 6.89
C ALA A 179 -8.33 -10.76 7.88
N LEU A 180 -9.31 -9.94 8.25
CA LEU A 180 -9.16 -8.74 9.08
C LEU A 180 -8.33 -8.98 10.35
N ARG A 181 -8.55 -10.13 10.99
CA ARG A 181 -7.98 -10.45 12.31
C ARG A 181 -6.49 -10.78 12.29
N ILE A 182 -5.85 -10.89 11.13
CA ILE A 182 -4.38 -11.05 11.01
C ILE A 182 -3.66 -9.74 10.72
N HIS A 183 -4.39 -8.62 10.69
CA HIS A 183 -3.86 -7.28 10.48
C HIS A 183 -3.64 -6.55 11.80
N ASP A 184 -2.73 -5.57 11.82
CA ASP A 184 -2.54 -4.70 12.99
C ASP A 184 -3.83 -3.94 13.29
N LEU A 185 -4.55 -3.50 12.23
CA LEU A 185 -5.88 -2.91 12.29
C LEU A 185 -6.78 -3.55 11.23
N GLY A 186 -7.86 -4.19 11.67
CA GLY A 186 -8.93 -4.70 10.84
C GLY A 186 -10.22 -3.91 11.05
N LEU A 187 -10.82 -3.41 9.96
CA LEU A 187 -12.05 -2.63 9.99
C LEU A 187 -13.13 -3.34 9.19
N ARG A 188 -14.25 -3.64 9.83
CA ARG A 188 -15.40 -4.22 9.16
C ARG A 188 -16.56 -3.25 9.15
N LEU A 189 -17.08 -2.93 7.99
CA LEU A 189 -18.29 -2.13 7.84
C LEU A 189 -19.48 -2.89 8.46
N VAL A 190 -20.23 -2.22 9.29
CA VAL A 190 -21.42 -2.75 9.99
C VAL A 190 -22.48 -1.68 10.10
N ARG A 191 -23.75 -2.09 10.27
CA ARG A 191 -24.82 -1.19 10.64
C ARG A 191 -25.27 -1.49 12.07
N ASN A 192 -25.51 -0.44 12.86
CA ASN A 192 -26.06 -0.59 14.19
C ASN A 192 -27.58 -0.85 14.15
N SER A 193 -28.21 -0.98 15.33
CA SER A 193 -29.66 -1.22 15.46
C SER A 193 -30.56 -0.12 14.89
N LYS A 194 -29.98 1.09 14.67
CA LYS A 194 -30.67 2.21 14.05
C LYS A 194 -30.44 2.29 12.53
N GLY A 195 -29.65 1.36 11.96
CA GLY A 195 -29.28 1.36 10.54
C GLY A 195 -28.10 2.28 10.19
N GLU A 196 -27.50 2.96 11.17
CA GLU A 196 -26.37 3.85 10.97
C GLU A 196 -25.12 3.03 10.63
N LEU A 197 -24.34 3.50 9.63
CA LEU A 197 -23.11 2.87 9.17
C LEU A 197 -21.94 3.22 10.10
N GLY A 198 -21.08 2.25 10.35
CA GLY A 198 -19.88 2.40 11.15
C GLY A 198 -18.96 1.21 10.98
N PHE A 199 -17.97 1.09 11.85
CA PHE A 199 -16.98 0.02 11.82
C PHE A 199 -17.02 -0.84 13.09
N SER A 200 -16.93 -2.15 12.90
CA SER A 200 -16.42 -3.06 13.93
C SER A 200 -14.91 -3.13 13.79
N VAL A 201 -14.20 -3.03 14.93
CA VAL A 201 -12.74 -2.84 14.96
C VAL A 201 -12.04 -4.04 15.57
N PHE A 202 -10.97 -4.49 14.92
CA PHE A 202 -10.07 -5.55 15.35
C PHE A 202 -8.65 -4.99 15.42
N VAL A 203 -7.93 -5.26 16.50
CA VAL A 203 -6.58 -4.71 16.72
C VAL A 203 -5.61 -5.79 17.18
N GLY A 204 -4.35 -5.68 16.79
CA GLY A 204 -3.25 -6.49 17.32
C GLY A 204 -3.09 -7.85 16.64
N GLY A 205 -3.62 -8.03 15.42
CA GLY A 205 -3.33 -9.22 14.62
C GLY A 205 -1.92 -9.17 14.02
N GLY A 206 -1.38 -10.31 13.64
CA GLY A 206 -0.08 -10.39 12.99
C GLY A 206 0.30 -11.80 12.54
N LEU A 207 1.09 -11.86 11.47
CA LEU A 207 1.66 -13.09 10.90
C LEU A 207 3.20 -13.04 10.97
N GLY A 208 3.73 -12.78 12.17
CA GLY A 208 5.17 -12.85 12.42
C GLY A 208 5.60 -14.20 13.00
N ALA A 209 6.80 -14.26 13.57
CA ALA A 209 7.30 -15.44 14.28
C ALA A 209 6.36 -15.87 15.44
N ALA A 210 5.68 -14.90 16.07
CA ALA A 210 4.58 -15.14 16.99
C ALA A 210 3.29 -14.66 16.31
N ALA A 211 2.60 -15.56 15.61
CA ALA A 211 1.33 -15.24 14.95
C ALA A 211 0.23 -14.96 16.00
N MET A 212 -0.52 -13.89 15.78
CA MET A 212 -1.60 -13.48 16.66
C MET A 212 -2.88 -13.20 15.87
N VAL A 213 -4.01 -13.57 16.45
CA VAL A 213 -5.33 -13.26 15.91
C VAL A 213 -5.90 -12.08 16.69
N GLY A 214 -6.04 -10.93 16.05
CA GLY A 214 -6.54 -9.71 16.66
C GLY A 214 -7.94 -9.88 17.25
N PRO A 215 -8.15 -9.53 18.53
CA PRO A 215 -9.49 -9.50 19.13
C PRO A 215 -10.33 -8.37 18.53
N LYS A 216 -11.65 -8.52 18.63
CA LYS A 216 -12.59 -7.42 18.39
C LYS A 216 -12.52 -6.48 19.60
N THR A 217 -12.09 -5.25 19.37
CA THR A 217 -11.98 -4.22 20.41
C THR A 217 -13.20 -3.32 20.49
N ALA A 218 -13.90 -3.11 19.36
CA ALA A 218 -15.17 -2.41 19.33
C ALA A 218 -16.14 -3.10 18.37
N SER A 219 -17.42 -3.20 18.79
CA SER A 219 -18.47 -3.77 17.93
C SER A 219 -19.04 -2.74 16.95
N PHE A 220 -18.99 -1.46 17.31
CA PHE A 220 -19.43 -0.34 16.48
C PHE A 220 -18.67 0.93 16.86
N VAL A 221 -18.11 1.59 15.86
CA VAL A 221 -17.54 2.93 15.93
C VAL A 221 -18.17 3.72 14.77
N ALA A 222 -18.74 4.88 15.05
CA ALA A 222 -19.32 5.71 13.99
C ALA A 222 -18.25 6.17 13.00
N LEU A 223 -18.65 6.48 11.77
CA LEU A 223 -17.69 6.89 10.72
C LEU A 223 -16.90 8.14 11.15
N ASP A 224 -17.58 9.11 11.76
CA ASP A 224 -16.97 10.36 12.21
C ASP A 224 -15.98 10.17 13.37
N ASP A 225 -16.14 9.08 14.13
CA ASP A 225 -15.29 8.77 15.29
C ASP A 225 -14.09 7.87 14.92
N LEU A 226 -13.99 7.44 13.66
CA LEU A 226 -12.91 6.54 13.23
C LEU A 226 -11.52 7.13 13.44
N SER A 227 -11.39 8.45 13.36
CA SER A 227 -10.14 9.17 13.62
C SER A 227 -9.62 9.02 15.05
N LEU A 228 -10.48 8.68 16.01
CA LEU A 228 -10.10 8.48 17.42
C LEU A 228 -9.42 7.12 17.70
N ILE A 229 -9.40 6.22 16.74
CA ILE A 229 -8.83 4.86 16.92
C ILE A 229 -7.29 4.88 17.04
N HIS A 230 -6.64 5.96 16.66
CA HIS A 230 -5.17 6.09 16.68
C HIS A 230 -4.63 6.94 17.83
N ILE A 231 -5.47 7.31 18.78
CA ILE A 231 -5.08 8.02 20.00
C ILE A 231 -4.69 7.02 21.09
#